data_5f47d2928c52e950f970db74b189e93f
#
_entry.id   5f47d2928c52e950f970db74b189e93f
#
_cell.length_a   1.000
_cell.length_b   1.000
_cell.length_c   1.000
_cell.angle_alpha   90.00
_cell.angle_beta   90.00
_cell.angle_gamma   90.00
#
_symmetry.space_group_name_H-M   'P 1'
#
loop_
_entity.id
_entity.type
_entity.pdbx_description
1 polymer ?
#
loop_
_entity_poly.entity_id
_entity_poly.type
_entity_poly.pdbx_seq_one_letter_code
_entity_poly.pdbx_strand_id
1 'polypeptide(L)'
;MLLNILKIDEIRTIDIMIPRADIGAVEVNDSFEKVLEIFIKESHSRVPVYENNLDNIIGMIHIKDLVKYQNEGRKENKFLDIIKREVLEIPPSMPVLDLLLKMQITQLHMGIVIDEYGCTDGLVTIEDVIEEVIGEIEDEHDEKNLPMLIKTSTNTIEASARVEIDELQKITNINF
;
A
#
# COMPACT_ATOMS: atom_id res chain seq x y z
N MET A 1 21.59 -6.95 2.26
CA MET A 1 20.83 -8.18 2.52
C MET A 1 20.92 -8.68 3.95
N LEU A 2 22.05 -9.08 4.54
CA LEU A 2 22.12 -9.59 5.95
C LEU A 2 21.79 -8.53 7.03
N LEU A 3 22.08 -7.27 6.81
CA LEU A 3 21.75 -6.17 7.74
C LEU A 3 20.24 -5.81 7.76
N ASN A 4 19.54 -6.02 6.65
CA ASN A 4 18.09 -5.79 6.56
C ASN A 4 17.30 -6.87 7.33
N ILE A 5 17.79 -8.11 7.32
CA ILE A 5 17.13 -9.21 8.04
C ILE A 5 17.15 -8.98 9.56
N LEU A 6 18.19 -8.34 10.11
CA LEU A 6 18.26 -8.04 11.54
C LEU A 6 17.39 -6.85 11.98
N LYS A 7 17.04 -5.96 11.06
CA LYS A 7 16.14 -4.81 11.34
C LYS A 7 14.67 -5.14 11.15
N ILE A 8 14.34 -6.15 10.37
CA ILE A 8 12.98 -6.54 10.02
C ILE A 8 12.13 -6.93 11.24
N ASP A 9 12.75 -7.50 12.29
CA ASP A 9 12.04 -7.84 13.54
C ASP A 9 11.50 -6.61 14.29
N GLU A 10 12.04 -5.42 14.01
CA GLU A 10 11.64 -4.16 14.64
C GLU A 10 10.54 -3.44 13.84
N ILE A 11 10.40 -3.74 12.54
CA ILE A 11 9.45 -3.08 11.65
C ILE A 11 8.03 -3.56 11.92
N ARG A 12 7.10 -2.61 12.04
CA ARG A 12 5.68 -2.84 12.30
C ARG A 12 4.86 -2.47 11.08
N THR A 13 3.63 -2.96 11.04
CA THR A 13 2.67 -2.65 9.97
C THR A 13 2.49 -1.15 9.77
N ILE A 14 2.48 -0.35 10.85
CA ILE A 14 2.34 1.11 10.79
C ILE A 14 3.47 1.78 10.02
N ASP A 15 4.66 1.18 9.99
CA ASP A 15 5.84 1.77 9.35
C ASP A 15 5.80 1.63 7.82
N ILE A 16 5.05 0.64 7.31
CA ILE A 16 4.98 0.30 5.88
C ILE A 16 3.60 0.52 5.25
N MET A 17 2.58 0.83 6.05
CA MET A 17 1.22 0.99 5.54
C MET A 17 1.06 2.25 4.68
N ILE A 18 0.17 2.17 3.70
CA ILE A 18 -0.37 3.34 3.01
C ILE A 18 -1.32 4.04 3.99
N PRO A 19 -1.07 5.31 4.37
CA PRO A 19 -1.92 6.03 5.31
C PRO A 19 -3.36 6.19 4.78
N ARG A 20 -4.32 6.26 5.70
CA ARG A 20 -5.75 6.46 5.38
C ARG A 20 -6.03 7.55 4.34
N ALA A 21 -5.30 8.67 4.42
CA ALA A 21 -5.49 9.81 3.52
C ALA A 21 -5.16 9.50 2.06
N ASP A 22 -4.33 8.49 1.82
CA ASP A 22 -3.83 8.12 0.49
C ASP A 22 -4.52 6.84 -0.05
N ILE A 23 -5.49 6.29 0.68
CA ILE A 23 -6.23 5.10 0.24
C ILE A 23 -7.16 5.44 -0.92
N GLY A 24 -6.86 4.90 -2.11
CA GLY A 24 -7.81 4.84 -3.22
C GLY A 24 -8.82 3.71 -2.97
N ALA A 25 -10.11 4.05 -2.85
CA ALA A 25 -11.17 3.10 -2.51
C ALA A 25 -12.45 3.35 -3.32
N VAL A 26 -13.33 2.34 -3.41
CA VAL A 26 -14.64 2.42 -4.06
C VAL A 26 -15.75 2.19 -3.06
N GLU A 27 -16.86 2.91 -3.22
CA GLU A 27 -18.06 2.68 -2.42
C GLU A 27 -18.87 1.51 -2.99
N VAL A 28 -19.46 0.70 -2.12
CA VAL A 28 -20.24 -0.51 -2.50
C VAL A 28 -21.37 -0.23 -3.50
N ASN A 29 -21.90 0.99 -3.50
CA ASN A 29 -22.98 1.43 -4.40
C ASN A 29 -22.47 2.17 -5.66
N ASP A 30 -21.17 2.24 -5.88
CA ASP A 30 -20.60 2.88 -7.05
C ASP A 30 -20.98 2.13 -8.33
N SER A 31 -21.16 2.87 -9.42
CA SER A 31 -21.41 2.28 -10.74
C SER A 31 -20.17 1.61 -11.31
N PHE A 32 -20.36 0.68 -12.22
CA PHE A 32 -19.26 -0.02 -12.89
C PHE A 32 -18.27 0.96 -13.55
N GLU A 33 -18.79 2.00 -14.20
CA GLU A 33 -18.00 3.02 -14.90
C GLU A 33 -17.11 3.78 -13.91
N LYS A 34 -17.66 4.18 -12.76
CA LYS A 34 -16.90 4.89 -11.71
C LYS A 34 -15.81 4.00 -11.12
N VAL A 35 -16.11 2.73 -10.86
CA VAL A 35 -15.13 1.77 -10.37
C VAL A 35 -13.98 1.58 -11.37
N LEU A 36 -14.32 1.46 -12.67
CA LEU A 36 -13.33 1.34 -13.73
C LEU A 36 -12.43 2.58 -13.83
N GLU A 37 -13.01 3.79 -13.71
CA GLU A 37 -12.23 5.05 -13.67
C GLU A 37 -11.23 5.07 -12.53
N ILE A 38 -11.62 4.60 -11.32
CA ILE A 38 -10.72 4.52 -10.16
C ILE A 38 -9.57 3.54 -10.44
N PHE A 39 -9.84 2.36 -10.99
CA PHE A 39 -8.78 1.41 -11.35
C PHE A 39 -7.80 1.98 -12.38
N ILE A 40 -8.29 2.73 -13.36
CA ILE A 40 -7.44 3.38 -14.39
C ILE A 40 -6.59 4.50 -13.75
N LYS A 41 -7.21 5.32 -12.89
CA LYS A 41 -6.53 6.45 -12.24
C LYS A 41 -5.45 5.98 -11.27
N GLU A 42 -5.77 5.05 -10.39
CA GLU A 42 -4.87 4.59 -9.35
C GLU A 42 -3.84 3.57 -9.87
N SER A 43 -4.08 2.95 -11.03
CA SER A 43 -3.21 1.93 -11.64
C SER A 43 -2.91 0.72 -10.75
N HIS A 44 -3.78 0.45 -9.76
CA HIS A 44 -3.62 -0.65 -8.82
C HIS A 44 -4.33 -1.93 -9.29
N SER A 45 -3.80 -3.09 -8.92
CA SER A 45 -4.43 -4.38 -9.21
C SER A 45 -5.59 -4.71 -8.27
N ARG A 46 -5.60 -4.10 -7.07
CA ARG A 46 -6.60 -4.30 -6.01
C ARG A 46 -7.03 -2.98 -5.44
N VAL A 47 -8.31 -2.82 -5.18
CA VAL A 47 -8.90 -1.61 -4.60
C VAL A 47 -9.86 -2.03 -3.48
N PRO A 48 -9.79 -1.45 -2.27
CA PRO A 48 -10.72 -1.73 -1.19
C PRO A 48 -12.11 -1.21 -1.50
N VAL A 49 -13.12 -1.92 -0.99
CA VAL A 49 -14.54 -1.55 -1.06
C VAL A 49 -15.02 -1.16 0.32
N TYR A 50 -15.61 0.01 0.44
CA TYR A 50 -16.18 0.49 1.69
C TYR A 50 -17.70 0.71 1.59
N GLU A 51 -18.36 0.74 2.72
CA GLU A 51 -19.77 1.10 2.86
C GLU A 51 -19.90 2.32 3.78
N ASN A 52 -20.48 3.40 3.29
CA ASN A 52 -20.69 4.71 3.94
C ASN A 52 -19.40 5.51 4.20
N ASN A 53 -18.37 4.95 4.83
CA ASN A 53 -17.09 5.60 5.10
C ASN A 53 -15.93 4.58 5.12
N LEU A 54 -14.69 5.06 5.10
CA LEU A 54 -13.49 4.23 5.09
C LEU A 54 -13.25 3.43 6.39
N ASP A 55 -14.00 3.68 7.47
CA ASP A 55 -13.91 2.86 8.68
C ASP A 55 -14.69 1.55 8.54
N ASN A 56 -15.54 1.46 7.52
CA ASN A 56 -16.30 0.25 7.21
C ASN A 56 -15.87 -0.33 5.86
N ILE A 57 -14.66 -0.87 5.79
CA ILE A 57 -14.17 -1.58 4.62
C ILE A 57 -14.72 -3.01 4.65
N ILE A 58 -15.55 -3.35 3.65
CA ILE A 58 -16.28 -4.61 3.56
C ILE A 58 -15.62 -5.65 2.64
N GLY A 59 -14.47 -5.32 2.07
CA GLY A 59 -13.72 -6.21 1.20
C GLY A 59 -12.84 -5.47 0.21
N MET A 60 -12.38 -6.18 -0.83
CA MET A 60 -11.61 -5.60 -1.94
C MET A 60 -12.06 -6.17 -3.28
N ILE A 61 -11.76 -5.47 -4.35
CA ILE A 61 -11.94 -5.96 -5.73
C ILE A 61 -10.57 -6.13 -6.37
N HIS A 62 -10.44 -7.20 -7.13
CA HIS A 62 -9.30 -7.40 -8.02
C HIS A 62 -9.69 -7.02 -9.45
N ILE A 63 -8.82 -6.32 -10.17
CA ILE A 63 -9.06 -5.92 -11.58
C ILE A 63 -9.50 -7.09 -12.47
N LYS A 64 -8.97 -8.29 -12.24
CA LYS A 64 -9.35 -9.49 -12.99
C LYS A 64 -10.82 -9.86 -12.82
N ASP A 65 -11.40 -9.64 -11.62
CA ASP A 65 -12.81 -9.94 -11.36
C ASP A 65 -13.71 -8.90 -12.04
N LEU A 66 -13.28 -7.64 -12.07
CA LEU A 66 -13.97 -6.57 -12.80
C LEU A 66 -14.03 -6.88 -14.31
N VAL A 67 -12.90 -7.27 -14.90
CA VAL A 67 -12.83 -7.66 -16.33
C VAL A 67 -13.69 -8.90 -16.61
N LYS A 68 -13.66 -9.90 -15.73
CA LYS A 68 -14.50 -11.10 -15.85
C LYS A 68 -15.99 -10.75 -15.81
N TYR A 69 -16.41 -9.92 -14.85
CA TYR A 69 -17.78 -9.46 -14.71
C TYR A 69 -18.26 -8.73 -15.97
N GLN A 70 -17.44 -7.85 -16.52
CA GLN A 70 -17.74 -7.15 -17.78
C GLN A 70 -17.96 -8.11 -18.96
N ASN A 71 -17.10 -9.12 -19.09
CA ASN A 71 -17.19 -10.10 -20.19
C ASN A 71 -18.42 -11.03 -20.08
N GLU A 72 -18.93 -11.27 -18.87
CA GLU A 72 -20.14 -12.05 -18.65
C GLU A 72 -21.42 -11.30 -19.05
N GLY A 73 -21.32 -10.01 -19.37
CA GLY A 73 -22.45 -9.18 -19.82
C GLY A 73 -23.52 -8.96 -18.75
N ARG A 74 -23.19 -9.23 -17.48
CA ARG A 74 -24.10 -9.01 -16.36
C ARG A 74 -24.24 -7.49 -16.10
N LYS A 75 -25.47 -7.07 -15.80
CA LYS A 75 -25.79 -5.68 -15.43
C LYS A 75 -26.60 -5.69 -14.14
N GLU A 76 -25.94 -5.97 -13.04
CA GLU A 76 -26.59 -6.00 -11.73
C GLU A 76 -26.26 -4.70 -10.95
N ASN A 77 -27.26 -4.13 -10.27
CA ASN A 77 -27.12 -2.88 -9.52
C ASN A 77 -26.18 -2.96 -8.31
N LYS A 78 -25.81 -4.17 -7.88
CA LYS A 78 -24.92 -4.41 -6.74
C LYS A 78 -23.79 -5.38 -7.11
N PHE A 79 -23.15 -5.12 -8.25
CA PHE A 79 -22.11 -6.01 -8.76
C PHE A 79 -20.92 -6.15 -7.79
N LEU A 80 -20.62 -5.11 -7.01
CA LEU A 80 -19.52 -5.14 -6.04
C LEU A 80 -19.76 -6.16 -4.92
N ASP A 81 -21.01 -6.37 -4.51
CA ASP A 81 -21.35 -7.42 -3.54
C ASP A 81 -21.06 -8.84 -4.07
N ILE A 82 -21.08 -8.99 -5.39
CA ILE A 82 -20.87 -10.28 -6.05
C ILE A 82 -19.40 -10.59 -6.23
N ILE A 83 -18.60 -9.58 -6.58
CA ILE A 83 -17.20 -9.76 -6.96
C ILE A 83 -16.19 -9.37 -5.87
N LYS A 84 -16.64 -8.77 -4.78
CA LYS A 84 -15.74 -8.41 -3.67
C LYS A 84 -15.15 -9.65 -3.00
N ARG A 85 -13.90 -9.53 -2.58
CA ARG A 85 -13.16 -10.54 -1.83
C ARG A 85 -12.89 -10.07 -0.41
N GLU A 86 -12.59 -10.99 0.48
CA GLU A 86 -12.20 -10.70 1.85
C GLU A 86 -10.86 -9.96 1.93
N VAL A 87 -10.68 -9.23 3.00
CA VAL A 87 -9.44 -8.55 3.40
C VAL A 87 -9.06 -8.96 4.82
N LEU A 88 -7.80 -8.80 5.20
CA LEU A 88 -7.36 -8.99 6.57
C LEU A 88 -7.63 -7.74 7.39
N GLU A 89 -8.03 -7.91 8.65
CA GLU A 89 -7.95 -6.87 9.66
C GLU A 89 -6.70 -7.10 10.51
N ILE A 90 -5.90 -6.06 10.66
CA ILE A 90 -4.59 -6.13 11.32
C ILE A 90 -4.37 -4.91 12.20
N PRO A 91 -3.78 -5.09 13.39
CA PRO A 91 -3.40 -3.96 14.23
C PRO A 91 -2.12 -3.28 13.70
N PRO A 92 -1.95 -1.97 13.91
CA PRO A 92 -0.77 -1.20 13.48
C PRO A 92 0.54 -1.71 14.10
N SER A 93 0.47 -2.32 15.28
CA SER A 93 1.63 -2.84 16.02
C SER A 93 2.10 -4.23 15.57
N MET A 94 1.43 -4.88 14.61
CA MET A 94 1.79 -6.21 14.14
C MET A 94 3.17 -6.19 13.46
N PRO A 95 4.10 -7.11 13.83
CA PRO A 95 5.38 -7.26 13.13
C PRO A 95 5.16 -7.62 11.65
N VAL A 96 5.98 -7.05 10.77
CA VAL A 96 5.89 -7.27 9.31
C VAL A 96 6.05 -8.76 8.94
N LEU A 97 6.92 -9.50 9.63
CA LEU A 97 7.07 -10.94 9.39
C LEU A 97 5.82 -11.74 9.77
N ASP A 98 5.18 -11.40 10.89
CA ASP A 98 3.93 -12.04 11.31
C ASP A 98 2.80 -11.74 10.31
N LEU A 99 2.76 -10.51 9.80
CA LEU A 99 1.83 -10.11 8.75
C LEU A 99 2.05 -10.93 7.49
N LEU A 100 3.30 -11.09 7.03
CA LEU A 100 3.64 -11.91 5.87
C LEU A 100 3.14 -13.35 6.03
N LEU A 101 3.43 -13.97 7.19
CA LEU A 101 2.96 -15.32 7.49
C LEU A 101 1.42 -15.41 7.49
N LYS A 102 0.75 -14.43 8.10
CA LYS A 102 -0.71 -14.36 8.11
C LYS A 102 -1.29 -14.26 6.71
N MET A 103 -0.73 -13.40 5.85
CA MET A 103 -1.13 -13.25 4.46
C MET A 103 -0.92 -14.54 3.65
N GLN A 104 0.21 -15.24 3.86
CA GLN A 104 0.49 -16.52 3.20
C GLN A 104 -0.49 -17.63 3.63
N ILE A 105 -0.76 -17.76 4.93
CA ILE A 105 -1.66 -18.80 5.46
C ILE A 105 -3.11 -18.56 5.00
N THR A 106 -3.56 -17.32 5.03
CA THR A 106 -4.94 -16.96 4.65
C THR A 106 -5.13 -16.81 3.15
N GLN A 107 -4.04 -16.68 2.37
CA GLN A 107 -4.03 -16.34 0.94
C GLN A 107 -4.72 -15.00 0.64
N LEU A 108 -4.76 -14.09 1.63
CA LEU A 108 -5.27 -12.73 1.48
C LEU A 108 -4.09 -11.77 1.32
N HIS A 109 -4.09 -11.02 0.23
CA HIS A 109 -2.97 -10.17 -0.17
C HIS A 109 -3.19 -8.69 0.15
N MET A 110 -4.22 -8.37 0.92
CA MET A 110 -4.53 -7.01 1.36
C MET A 110 -4.96 -7.04 2.82
N GLY A 111 -4.38 -6.16 3.61
CA GLY A 111 -4.72 -5.95 5.01
C GLY A 111 -5.17 -4.51 5.25
N ILE A 112 -6.24 -4.36 6.04
CA ILE A 112 -6.71 -3.07 6.53
C ILE A 112 -6.17 -2.91 7.94
N VAL A 113 -5.46 -1.82 8.17
CA VAL A 113 -4.89 -1.50 9.47
C VAL A 113 -5.95 -0.77 10.29
N ILE A 114 -6.31 -1.36 11.42
CA ILE A 114 -7.40 -0.87 12.28
C ILE A 114 -6.85 -0.55 13.65
N ASP A 115 -7.14 0.67 14.14
CA ASP A 115 -6.76 1.14 15.47
C ASP A 115 -7.58 0.51 16.60
N GLU A 116 -7.29 0.88 17.86
CA GLU A 116 -7.95 0.36 19.06
C GLU A 116 -9.42 0.83 19.17
N TYR A 117 -9.82 1.82 18.39
CA TYR A 117 -11.18 2.38 18.36
C TYR A 117 -12.02 1.80 17.21
N GLY A 118 -11.42 0.95 16.38
CA GLY A 118 -12.08 0.37 15.20
C GLY A 118 -12.06 1.28 13.97
N CYS A 119 -11.20 2.31 13.95
CA CYS A 119 -11.02 3.18 12.79
C CYS A 119 -9.94 2.66 11.87
N THR A 120 -10.09 2.88 10.58
CA THR A 120 -9.06 2.55 9.59
C THR A 120 -7.91 3.56 9.65
N ASP A 121 -6.72 3.11 10.01
CA ASP A 121 -5.47 3.89 9.98
C ASP A 121 -4.80 3.85 8.62
N GLY A 122 -4.89 2.72 7.94
CA GLY A 122 -4.19 2.52 6.68
C GLY A 122 -4.53 1.22 5.97
N LEU A 123 -3.79 0.97 4.93
CA LEU A 123 -3.86 -0.23 4.09
C LEU A 123 -2.44 -0.76 3.89
N VAL A 124 -2.28 -2.08 3.83
CA VAL A 124 -1.01 -2.71 3.44
C VAL A 124 -1.29 -3.86 2.49
N THR A 125 -0.44 -4.02 1.48
CA THR A 125 -0.51 -5.13 0.54
C THR A 125 0.65 -6.10 0.74
N ILE A 126 0.55 -7.30 0.18
CA ILE A 126 1.64 -8.28 0.27
C ILE A 126 2.87 -7.78 -0.50
N GLU A 127 2.66 -6.97 -1.52
CA GLU A 127 3.71 -6.33 -2.31
C GLU A 127 4.56 -5.41 -1.42
N ASP A 128 3.94 -4.54 -0.59
CA ASP A 128 4.63 -3.64 0.35
C ASP A 128 5.45 -4.44 1.39
N VAL A 129 4.85 -5.52 1.91
CA VAL A 129 5.51 -6.41 2.87
C VAL A 129 6.73 -7.10 2.25
N ILE A 130 6.62 -7.57 1.00
CA ILE A 130 7.72 -8.22 0.29
C ILE A 130 8.83 -7.22 -0.03
N GLU A 131 8.49 -6.02 -0.45
CA GLU A 131 9.44 -4.95 -0.73
C GLU A 131 10.28 -4.63 0.52
N GLU A 132 9.65 -4.50 1.68
CA GLU A 132 10.36 -4.28 2.95
C GLU A 132 11.28 -5.43 3.34
N VAL A 133 10.85 -6.68 3.12
CA VAL A 133 11.64 -7.89 3.45
C VAL A 133 12.83 -8.08 2.52
N ILE A 134 12.64 -7.87 1.22
CA ILE A 134 13.65 -8.14 0.19
C ILE A 134 14.54 -6.91 -0.06
N GLY A 135 14.01 -5.70 0.19
CA GLY A 135 14.56 -4.43 -0.24
C GLY A 135 14.18 -4.13 -1.69
N GLU A 136 14.41 -2.91 -2.12
CA GLU A 136 14.20 -2.52 -3.52
C GLU A 136 14.90 -3.53 -4.45
N ILE A 137 14.12 -4.21 -5.28
CA ILE A 137 14.66 -4.99 -6.39
C ILE A 137 14.95 -3.96 -7.47
N GLU A 138 16.21 -3.49 -7.55
CA GLU A 138 16.65 -2.65 -8.66
C GLU A 138 16.35 -3.41 -9.97
N ASP A 139 15.38 -2.94 -10.73
CA ASP A 139 15.12 -3.45 -12.07
C ASP A 139 16.25 -2.96 -13.00
N GLU A 140 16.83 -3.83 -13.82
CA GLU A 140 17.92 -3.51 -14.76
C GLU A 140 17.53 -2.38 -15.75
N HIS A 141 16.26 -1.98 -15.76
CA HIS A 141 15.67 -0.95 -16.62
C HIS A 141 15.17 0.29 -15.88
N ASP A 142 15.36 0.39 -14.56
CA ASP A 142 15.00 1.62 -13.85
C ASP A 142 15.86 2.77 -14.36
N GLU A 143 15.22 3.65 -15.11
CA GLU A 143 15.78 4.96 -15.42
C GLU A 143 16.12 5.61 -14.07
N LYS A 144 17.41 5.90 -13.87
CA LYS A 144 17.96 6.49 -12.64
C LYS A 144 17.03 7.61 -12.19
N ASN A 145 16.23 7.33 -11.18
CA ASN A 145 15.48 8.35 -10.45
C ASN A 145 16.45 9.49 -10.17
N LEU A 146 16.05 10.72 -10.48
CA LEU A 146 16.83 11.90 -10.17
C LEU A 146 17.30 11.80 -8.72
N PRO A 147 18.61 11.92 -8.44
CA PRO A 147 19.12 11.71 -7.11
C PRO A 147 18.32 12.58 -6.13
N MET A 148 17.79 11.96 -5.06
CA MET A 148 17.02 12.67 -4.04
C MET A 148 17.82 13.77 -3.35
N LEU A 149 19.15 13.76 -3.54
CA LEU A 149 20.12 14.71 -3.01
C LEU A 149 21.03 15.19 -4.14
N ILE A 150 20.98 16.48 -4.47
CA ILE A 150 21.83 17.13 -5.48
C ILE A 150 22.69 18.18 -4.77
N LYS A 151 24.00 18.01 -4.80
CA LYS A 151 24.93 19.03 -4.33
C LYS A 151 25.09 20.09 -5.42
N THR A 152 24.41 21.21 -5.25
CA THR A 152 24.37 22.31 -6.28
C THR A 152 25.55 23.23 -6.20
N SER A 153 26.21 23.36 -5.03
CA SER A 153 27.43 24.15 -4.83
C SER A 153 28.19 23.66 -3.59
N THR A 154 29.33 24.31 -3.30
CA THR A 154 30.20 23.94 -2.16
C THR A 154 29.43 23.95 -0.82
N ASN A 155 28.36 24.76 -0.68
CA ASN A 155 27.62 24.95 0.57
C ASN A 155 26.10 24.79 0.40
N THR A 156 25.62 24.30 -0.75
CA THR A 156 24.18 24.17 -1.00
C THR A 156 23.85 22.76 -1.49
N ILE A 157 22.91 22.13 -0.79
CA ILE A 157 22.36 20.81 -1.16
C ILE A 157 20.86 20.99 -1.39
N GLU A 158 20.37 20.56 -2.54
CA GLU A 158 18.95 20.40 -2.82
C GLU A 158 18.56 18.97 -2.45
N ALA A 159 17.60 18.84 -1.55
CA ALA A 159 17.07 17.57 -1.09
C ALA A 159 15.56 17.49 -1.35
N SER A 160 15.08 16.34 -1.77
CA SER A 160 13.65 16.06 -1.75
C SER A 160 13.14 16.08 -0.30
N ALA A 161 11.91 16.55 -0.06
CA ALA A 161 11.28 16.49 1.26
C ALA A 161 11.03 15.06 1.77
N ARG A 162 11.29 14.06 0.97
CA ARG A 162 11.17 12.62 1.29
C ARG A 162 12.49 11.97 1.69
N VAL A 163 13.61 12.72 1.68
CA VAL A 163 14.92 12.20 2.11
C VAL A 163 14.91 11.99 3.63
N GLU A 164 15.42 10.86 4.08
CA GLU A 164 15.57 10.57 5.50
C GLU A 164 16.58 11.52 6.14
N ILE A 165 16.30 11.96 7.36
CA ILE A 165 17.17 12.88 8.12
C ILE A 165 18.56 12.28 8.31
N ASP A 166 18.65 10.98 8.56
CA ASP A 166 19.92 10.25 8.72
C ASP A 166 20.82 10.32 7.47
N GLU A 167 20.22 10.34 6.28
CA GLU A 167 20.93 10.45 5.02
C GLU A 167 21.45 11.88 4.82
N LEU A 168 20.63 12.88 5.15
CA LEU A 168 21.05 14.29 5.19
C LEU A 168 22.19 14.51 6.17
N GLN A 169 22.13 13.94 7.37
CA GLN A 169 23.20 14.04 8.39
C GLN A 169 24.53 13.47 7.88
N LYS A 170 24.50 12.30 7.21
CA LYS A 170 25.71 11.66 6.66
C LYS A 170 26.40 12.52 5.60
N ILE A 171 25.64 13.24 4.79
CA ILE A 171 26.18 14.03 3.66
C ILE A 171 26.58 15.43 4.11
N THR A 172 25.86 16.02 5.06
CA THR A 172 26.11 17.40 5.53
C THR A 172 27.08 17.44 6.70
N ASN A 173 27.31 16.35 7.44
CA ASN A 173 27.99 16.28 8.73
C ASN A 173 27.36 17.20 9.81
N ILE A 174 26.07 17.53 9.68
CA ILE A 174 25.32 18.36 10.63
C ILE A 174 24.34 17.44 11.38
N ASN A 175 24.35 17.48 12.69
CA ASN A 175 23.30 16.83 13.51
C ASN A 175 22.07 17.73 13.52
N PHE A 176 20.96 17.23 13.02
CA PHE A 176 19.65 17.85 13.03
C PHE A 176 18.83 17.37 14.25
#